data_4f4956b4b503266810ec42504483abe0
#
_entry.id   4f4956b4b503266810ec42504483abe0
#
_cell.length_a   1.000
_cell.length_b   1.000
_cell.length_c   1.000
_cell.angle_alpha   90.00
_cell.angle_beta   90.00
_cell.angle_gamma   90.00
#
_symmetry.space_group_name_H-M   'P 1'
#
loop_
_entity.id
_entity.type
_entity.pdbx_description
1 polymer ?
#
loop_
_entity_poly.entity_id
_entity_poly.type
_entity_poly.pdbx_seq_one_letter_code
_entity_poly.pdbx_strand_id
1 'polypeptide(L)'
;MESSRSASLKFECNKEININPKEYWEEIIQLTFLNDKSEYLSLTRLNYEDEVYFEYNDQINFLYSNIKNVKFKLDGSILIINVDKPIKGNLPSAFIINIVQQFDNLEYILNLLVQE
;
A
#
# COMPACT_ATOMS: atom_id res chain seq x y z
N MET A 1 -0.04 14.16 -23.43
CA MET A 1 -0.26 13.66 -23.14
C MET A 1 0.00 13.11 -22.26
N GLU A 2 0.16 13.15 -21.55
CA GLU A 2 0.30 12.49 -20.92
C GLU A 2 -0.02 11.51 -20.67
N SER A 3 -0.46 11.44 -20.79
CA SER A 3 -0.93 10.20 -20.74
C SER A 3 0.00 9.10 -20.86
N SER A 4 1.07 9.29 -21.16
CA SER A 4 2.06 8.27 -21.22
C SER A 4 2.54 7.81 -19.86
N ARG A 5 2.07 8.42 -18.81
CA ARG A 5 2.40 7.98 -17.47
C ARG A 5 1.91 6.55 -17.26
N SER A 6 2.71 5.74 -16.64
CA SER A 6 2.31 4.39 -16.31
C SER A 6 1.08 4.43 -15.41
N ALA A 7 0.11 3.60 -15.73
CA ALA A 7 -1.13 3.59 -14.98
C ALA A 7 -1.00 2.86 -13.66
N SER A 8 -0.03 1.98 -13.53
CA SER A 8 0.05 1.17 -12.33
C SER A 8 1.48 0.75 -12.01
N LEU A 9 1.71 0.50 -10.75
CA LEU A 9 2.94 -0.10 -10.26
C LEU A 9 2.63 -1.56 -9.97
N LYS A 10 3.37 -2.47 -10.59
CA LYS A 10 3.18 -3.89 -10.39
C LYS A 10 4.26 -4.42 -9.47
N PHE A 11 3.85 -5.16 -8.47
CA PHE A 11 4.76 -5.66 -7.46
C PHE A 11 4.46 -7.13 -7.17
N GLU A 12 5.47 -7.95 -7.20
CA GLU A 12 5.30 -9.37 -6.86
C GLU A 12 5.80 -9.58 -5.44
N CYS A 13 4.89 -9.90 -4.54
CA CYS A 13 5.22 -10.12 -3.14
C CYS A 13 5.45 -11.60 -2.93
N ASN A 14 6.69 -12.04 -3.08
CA ASN A 14 7.02 -13.45 -3.01
C ASN A 14 7.96 -13.79 -1.86
N LYS A 15 8.13 -12.88 -0.90
CA LYS A 15 8.95 -13.16 0.26
C LYS A 15 8.14 -13.12 1.54
N GLU A 16 7.61 -11.96 1.90
CA GLU A 16 6.83 -11.87 3.13
C GLU A 16 6.06 -10.56 3.17
N ILE A 17 5.09 -10.51 4.07
CA ILE A 17 4.33 -9.33 4.37
C ILE A 17 4.54 -9.04 5.83
N ASN A 18 5.02 -7.83 6.14
CA ASN A 18 5.26 -7.43 7.52
C ASN A 18 4.21 -6.43 7.97
N ILE A 19 3.72 -6.62 9.18
CA ILE A 19 2.74 -5.73 9.77
C ILE A 19 3.32 -5.20 11.07
N ASN A 20 3.26 -3.90 11.24
CA ASN A 20 3.71 -3.28 12.46
C ASN A 20 2.75 -3.66 13.58
N PRO A 21 3.23 -4.22 14.70
CA PRO A 21 2.34 -4.67 15.77
C PRO A 21 1.64 -3.49 16.43
N LYS A 22 0.32 -3.48 16.36
CA LYS A 22 -0.47 -2.40 16.90
C LYS A 22 -0.33 -2.22 18.40
N GLU A 23 -0.12 -3.30 19.09
CA GLU A 23 -0.06 -3.22 20.54
C GLU A 23 1.08 -2.36 21.03
N TYR A 24 2.08 -2.14 20.18
CA TYR A 24 3.21 -1.29 20.55
C TYR A 24 3.13 0.08 19.90
N TRP A 25 2.38 0.16 18.81
CA TRP A 25 2.32 1.38 18.01
C TRP A 25 0.88 1.66 17.67
N GLU A 26 0.12 2.01 18.69
CA GLU A 26 -1.32 2.22 18.49
C GLU A 26 -1.61 3.31 17.48
N GLU A 27 -0.65 4.20 17.29
CA GLU A 27 -0.86 5.34 16.40
C GLU A 27 -0.37 5.09 14.99
N ILE A 28 0.26 3.93 14.74
CA ILE A 28 0.85 3.66 13.44
C ILE A 28 0.36 2.31 12.94
N ILE A 29 -0.19 2.32 11.73
CA ILE A 29 -0.56 1.09 11.04
C ILE A 29 0.31 1.04 9.81
N GLN A 30 1.15 0.01 9.71
CA GLN A 30 2.08 -0.11 8.60
C GLN A 30 2.03 -1.52 8.04
N LEU A 31 1.97 -1.59 6.71
CA LEU A 31 1.93 -2.84 5.98
C LEU A 31 3.04 -2.79 4.93
N THR A 32 3.94 -3.76 4.95
CA THR A 32 5.06 -3.77 4.02
C THR A 32 5.09 -5.09 3.26
N PHE A 33 5.07 -4.98 1.94
CA PHE A 33 5.20 -6.13 1.04
C PHE A 33 6.66 -6.23 0.61
N LEU A 34 7.21 -7.43 0.67
CA LEU A 34 8.62 -7.65 0.36
C LEU A 34 8.77 -8.74 -0.70
N ASN A 35 9.79 -8.60 -1.55
CA ASN A 35 10.11 -9.65 -2.49
C ASN A 35 11.56 -10.09 -2.34
N ASP A 36 11.94 -11.12 -3.06
CA ASP A 36 13.28 -11.70 -2.94
C ASP A 36 14.35 -10.92 -3.70
N LYS A 37 13.97 -9.82 -4.34
CA LYS A 37 14.91 -8.92 -4.99
C LYS A 37 15.26 -7.74 -4.12
N SER A 38 14.92 -7.79 -2.85
CA SER A 38 15.16 -6.71 -1.89
C SER A 38 14.36 -5.46 -2.21
N GLU A 39 13.23 -5.62 -2.87
CA GLU A 39 12.32 -4.51 -3.13
C GLU A 39 11.20 -4.55 -2.11
N TYR A 40 10.62 -3.38 -1.84
CA TYR A 40 9.51 -3.30 -0.91
C TYR A 40 8.50 -2.26 -1.36
N LEU A 41 7.26 -2.46 -0.91
CA LEU A 41 6.19 -1.49 -1.06
C LEU A 41 5.53 -1.40 0.30
N SER A 42 5.50 -0.23 0.89
CA SER A 42 4.91 -0.07 2.21
C SER A 42 3.79 0.95 2.20
N LEU A 43 2.80 0.70 3.04
CA LEU A 43 1.67 1.58 3.25
C LEU A 43 1.64 1.90 4.73
N THR A 44 1.61 3.19 5.06
CA THR A 44 1.67 3.62 6.45
C THR A 44 0.59 4.65 6.72
N ARG A 45 -0.07 4.50 7.85
CA ARG A 45 -1.06 5.47 8.32
C ARG A 45 -0.84 5.71 9.81
N LEU A 46 -0.78 6.98 10.19
CA LEU A 46 -0.85 7.33 11.60
C LEU A 46 -2.31 7.25 12.02
N ASN A 47 -2.55 6.67 13.17
CA ASN A 47 -3.90 6.33 13.59
C ASN A 47 -4.82 7.55 13.68
N TYR A 48 -4.26 8.71 13.96
CA TYR A 48 -5.05 9.94 14.11
C TYR A 48 -5.02 10.84 12.88
N GLU A 49 -4.49 10.33 11.77
CA GLU A 49 -4.45 11.09 10.54
C GLU A 49 -5.30 10.41 9.48
N ASP A 50 -5.82 11.22 8.57
CA ASP A 50 -6.68 10.73 7.51
C ASP A 50 -5.91 10.53 6.22
N GLU A 51 -4.62 10.24 6.30
CA GLU A 51 -3.77 10.07 5.12
C GLU A 51 -3.00 8.78 5.17
N VAL A 52 -2.81 8.18 4.01
CA VAL A 52 -1.99 6.99 3.84
C VAL A 52 -0.78 7.38 3.03
N TYR A 53 0.38 6.94 3.47
CA TYR A 53 1.65 7.19 2.81
C TYR A 53 2.12 5.89 2.17
N PHE A 54 2.40 5.96 0.87
CA PHE A 54 2.92 4.84 0.11
C PHE A 54 4.38 5.09 -0.20
N GLU A 55 5.21 4.07 -0.07
CA GLU A 55 6.64 4.19 -0.36
C GLU A 55 7.11 2.95 -1.09
N TYR A 56 7.86 3.13 -2.17
CA TYR A 56 8.35 2.02 -2.97
C TYR A 56 9.87 2.10 -3.08
N ASN A 57 10.57 1.16 -2.46
CA ASN A 57 12.02 0.96 -2.52
C ASN A 57 12.87 2.10 -1.95
N ASP A 58 12.37 3.32 -1.94
CA ASP A 58 13.14 4.47 -1.53
C ASP A 58 12.16 5.59 -1.18
N GLN A 59 12.49 6.39 -0.20
CA GLN A 59 11.59 7.44 0.23
C GLN A 59 11.42 8.55 -0.81
N ILE A 60 12.20 8.55 -1.87
CA ILE A 60 11.96 9.50 -2.96
C ILE A 60 10.84 9.02 -3.89
N ASN A 61 10.46 7.75 -3.78
CA ASN A 61 9.33 7.19 -4.55
C ASN A 61 8.17 7.03 -3.61
N PHE A 62 7.25 7.98 -3.62
CA PHE A 62 6.20 8.01 -2.62
C PHE A 62 4.89 8.56 -3.19
N LEU A 63 3.84 8.39 -2.41
CA LEU A 63 2.52 8.92 -2.72
C LEU A 63 1.77 9.12 -1.43
N TYR A 64 1.13 10.28 -1.28
CA TYR A 64 0.23 10.56 -0.16
C TYR A 64 -1.19 10.63 -0.67
N SER A 65 -2.12 10.08 0.07
CA SER A 65 -3.53 10.17 -0.29
C SER A 65 -4.39 10.23 0.94
N ASN A 66 -5.49 10.96 0.84
CA ASN A 66 -6.51 10.90 1.87
C ASN A 66 -7.13 9.50 1.86
N ILE A 67 -7.49 8.98 3.03
CA ILE A 67 -8.03 7.64 3.15
C ILE A 67 -9.31 7.46 2.34
N LYS A 68 -10.09 8.51 2.15
CA LYS A 68 -11.33 8.42 1.38
C LYS A 68 -11.08 8.09 -0.09
N ASN A 69 -9.88 8.37 -0.58
CA ASN A 69 -9.56 8.19 -1.98
C ASN A 69 -8.76 6.93 -2.25
N VAL A 70 -8.62 6.06 -1.25
CA VAL A 70 -7.89 4.81 -1.41
C VAL A 70 -8.88 3.65 -1.40
N LYS A 71 -8.86 2.84 -2.44
CA LYS A 71 -9.76 1.71 -2.58
C LYS A 71 -8.96 0.43 -2.75
N PHE A 72 -9.41 -0.63 -2.12
CA PHE A 72 -8.77 -1.93 -2.20
C PHE A 72 -9.70 -2.94 -2.83
N LYS A 73 -9.13 -3.84 -3.60
CA LYS A 73 -9.84 -5.00 -4.09
C LYS A 73 -8.90 -6.20 -4.04
N LEU A 74 -9.30 -7.22 -3.30
CA LEU A 74 -8.51 -8.44 -3.21
C LEU A 74 -9.26 -9.54 -3.96
N ASP A 75 -8.63 -10.07 -5.00
CA ASP A 75 -9.24 -11.08 -5.85
C ASP A 75 -8.26 -12.24 -5.93
N GLY A 76 -8.51 -13.28 -5.14
CA GLY A 76 -7.57 -14.39 -5.04
C GLY A 76 -6.26 -13.91 -4.48
N SER A 77 -5.19 -14.05 -5.25
CA SER A 77 -3.87 -13.65 -4.83
C SER A 77 -3.48 -12.26 -5.35
N ILE A 78 -4.39 -11.57 -6.01
CA ILE A 78 -4.09 -10.27 -6.59
C ILE A 78 -4.76 -9.19 -5.77
N LEU A 79 -3.95 -8.27 -5.26
CA LEU A 79 -4.44 -7.10 -4.54
C LEU A 79 -4.31 -5.90 -5.44
N ILE A 80 -5.42 -5.20 -5.65
CA ILE A 80 -5.43 -3.99 -6.47
C ILE A 80 -5.75 -2.82 -5.56
N ILE A 81 -4.90 -1.80 -5.59
CA ILE A 81 -5.10 -0.59 -4.82
C ILE A 81 -5.20 0.56 -5.80
N ASN A 82 -6.31 1.29 -5.72
CA ASN A 82 -6.51 2.46 -6.56
C ASN A 82 -6.57 3.70 -5.67
N VAL A 83 -5.85 4.74 -6.09
CA VAL A 83 -5.81 6.00 -5.37
C VAL A 83 -6.39 7.07 -6.27
N ASP A 84 -7.54 7.62 -5.87
CA ASP A 84 -8.19 8.68 -6.62
C ASP A 84 -7.74 10.01 -6.03
N LYS A 85 -7.22 10.89 -6.86
CA LYS A 85 -6.81 12.24 -6.44
C LYS A 85 -5.76 12.22 -5.33
N PRO A 86 -4.56 11.69 -5.62
CA PRO A 86 -3.49 11.74 -4.62
C PRO A 86 -3.14 13.17 -4.26
N ILE A 87 -2.73 13.37 -3.02
CA ILE A 87 -2.36 14.69 -2.53
C ILE A 87 -1.05 15.14 -3.16
N LYS A 88 -0.05 14.25 -3.14
CA LYS A 88 1.24 14.53 -3.76
C LYS A 88 2.02 13.23 -3.90
N GLY A 89 3.04 13.26 -4.73
CA GLY A 89 3.92 12.12 -4.90
C GLY A 89 4.19 11.83 -6.35
N ASN A 90 5.06 10.86 -6.59
CA ASN A 90 5.49 10.51 -7.94
C ASN A 90 5.18 9.06 -8.32
N LEU A 91 4.57 8.30 -7.43
CA LEU A 91 4.20 6.93 -7.77
C LEU A 91 2.92 6.93 -8.61
N PRO A 92 2.69 5.87 -9.39
CA PRO A 92 1.42 5.72 -10.07
C PRO A 92 0.27 5.67 -9.07
N SER A 93 -0.93 5.96 -9.54
CA SER A 93 -2.11 5.99 -8.66
C SER A 93 -2.79 4.63 -8.56
N ALA A 94 -2.22 3.61 -9.14
CA ALA A 94 -2.75 2.25 -9.02
C ALA A 94 -1.61 1.29 -8.75
N PHE A 95 -1.88 0.31 -7.88
CA PHE A 95 -0.89 -0.68 -7.50
C PHE A 95 -1.51 -2.06 -7.70
N ILE A 96 -0.77 -2.94 -8.36
CA ILE A 96 -1.21 -4.31 -8.58
C ILE A 96 -0.19 -5.22 -7.93
N ILE A 97 -0.58 -5.87 -6.84
CA ILE A 97 0.34 -6.66 -6.04
C ILE A 97 -0.07 -8.12 -6.15
N ASN A 98 0.84 -8.93 -6.68
CA ASN A 98 0.64 -10.37 -6.74
C ASN A 98 1.22 -10.98 -5.48
N ILE A 99 0.35 -11.53 -4.64
CA ILE A 99 0.76 -12.09 -3.36
C ILE A 99 0.89 -13.59 -3.52
N VAL A 100 2.12 -14.06 -3.50
CA VAL A 100 2.40 -15.46 -3.79
C VAL A 100 2.04 -16.35 -2.60
N GLN A 101 2.17 -15.83 -1.39
CA GLN A 101 1.88 -16.59 -0.19
C GLN A 101 0.58 -16.13 0.43
N GLN A 102 -0.14 -17.06 1.05
CA GLN A 102 -1.36 -16.71 1.74
C GLN A 102 -1.07 -15.87 2.97
N PHE A 103 -1.98 -14.95 3.26
CA PHE A 103 -1.85 -14.10 4.41
C PHE A 103 -3.26 -13.83 4.96
N ASP A 104 -3.58 -14.44 6.08
CA ASP A 104 -4.96 -14.52 6.55
C ASP A 104 -5.57 -13.20 6.96
N ASN A 105 -4.78 -12.29 7.52
CA ASN A 105 -5.32 -11.05 8.07
C ASN A 105 -5.17 -9.85 7.16
N LEU A 106 -4.88 -10.08 5.89
CA LEU A 106 -4.59 -8.97 5.00
C LEU A 106 -5.77 -8.03 4.83
N GLU A 107 -6.96 -8.58 4.62
CA GLU A 107 -8.13 -7.73 4.40
C GLU A 107 -8.42 -6.89 5.63
N TYR A 108 -8.25 -7.46 6.80
CA TYR A 108 -8.47 -6.72 8.05
C TYR A 108 -7.51 -5.54 8.15
N ILE A 109 -6.23 -5.76 7.86
CA ILE A 109 -5.23 -4.70 7.94
C ILE A 109 -5.50 -3.62 6.89
N LEU A 110 -5.88 -4.02 5.68
CA LEU A 110 -6.19 -3.06 4.64
C LEU A 110 -7.35 -2.16 5.05
N ASN A 111 -8.37 -2.75 5.69
CA ASN A 111 -9.49 -1.96 6.15
C ASN A 111 -9.09 -0.98 7.24
N LEU A 112 -8.17 -1.37 8.11
CA LEU A 112 -7.67 -0.46 9.14
C LEU A 112 -6.93 0.73 8.53
N LEU A 113 -6.24 0.50 7.42
CA LEU A 113 -5.48 1.57 6.78
C LEU A 113 -6.37 2.67 6.25
N VAL A 114 -7.61 2.36 5.92
CA VAL A 114 -8.52 3.35 5.34
C VAL A 114 -9.75 3.60 6.21
N GLN A 115 -9.77 3.10 7.42
CA GLN A 115 -10.91 3.26 8.30
C GLN A 115 -11.00 4.71 8.78
N GLU A 116 -12.17 5.28 8.65
CA GLU A 116 -12.43 6.64 9.11
C GLU A 116 -12.73 6.70 10.60
#